data_c1781ff572419279d6f1e809f7ad3ab5
#
_entry.id   c1781ff572419279d6f1e809f7ad3ab5
#
_cell.length_a   1.000
_cell.length_b   1.000
_cell.length_c   1.000
_cell.angle_alpha   90.00
_cell.angle_beta   90.00
_cell.angle_gamma   90.00
#
_symmetry.space_group_name_H-M   'P 1'
#
loop_
_entity.id
_entity.type
_entity.pdbx_description
1 polymer ?
#
loop_
_entity_poly.entity_id
_entity_poly.type
_entity_poly.pdbx_seq_one_letter_code
_entity_poly.pdbx_strand_id
1 'polypeptide(L)'
;MGYSRAVRVGDSVFVAGTTSAEPDGGIFGGDDGYLQAKRCFEIIEQALHQAGAGMRHVVRTRMFVTDIRRWEEFSKAHGEVFRDIKPAATMVQVSALMAPGMLIEIEVDAVVDD
;
A
#
# COMPACT_ATOMS: atom_id res chain seq x y z
N MET A 1 -4.26 13.90 13.52
CA MET A 1 -3.01 13.11 13.64
C MET A 1 -1.93 13.80 12.80
N GLY A 2 -0.82 14.16 13.35
CA GLY A 2 0.20 14.97 12.64
C GLY A 2 1.06 14.12 11.70
N TYR A 3 0.58 13.77 10.52
CA TYR A 3 1.34 12.93 9.59
C TYR A 3 1.21 13.42 8.15
N SER A 4 2.13 12.95 7.30
CA SER A 4 2.12 13.18 5.86
C SER A 4 1.80 11.90 5.12
N ARG A 5 1.19 11.99 3.94
CA ARG A 5 0.94 10.83 3.09
C ARG A 5 2.25 10.19 2.61
N ALA A 6 3.25 11.02 2.33
CA ALA A 6 4.59 10.56 1.99
C ALA A 6 5.61 11.59 2.45
N VAL A 7 6.83 11.13 2.76
CA VAL A 7 7.96 11.99 3.15
C VAL A 7 9.14 11.61 2.28
N ARG A 8 9.81 12.61 1.71
CA ARG A 8 11.05 12.38 0.96
C ARG A 8 12.23 12.98 1.72
N VAL A 9 13.29 12.19 1.88
CA VAL A 9 14.55 12.61 2.48
C VAL A 9 15.66 12.19 1.52
N GLY A 10 16.30 13.15 0.86
CA GLY A 10 17.28 12.84 -0.18
C GLY A 10 16.63 12.03 -1.28
N ASP A 11 17.14 10.83 -1.53
CA ASP A 11 16.61 9.91 -2.54
C ASP A 11 15.62 8.89 -1.96
N SER A 12 15.38 8.93 -0.66
CA SER A 12 14.47 7.98 -0.01
C SER A 12 13.08 8.57 0.14
N VAL A 13 12.06 7.78 -0.19
CA VAL A 13 10.66 8.17 -0.06
C VAL A 13 9.95 7.13 0.81
N PHE A 14 9.21 7.62 1.80
CA PHE A 14 8.47 6.78 2.72
C PHE A 14 6.99 7.11 2.59
N VAL A 15 6.18 6.12 2.18
CA VAL A 15 4.74 6.30 2.04
C VAL A 15 4.05 5.68 3.25
N ALA A 16 3.23 6.48 3.91
CA ALA A 16 2.50 6.06 5.09
C ALA A 16 1.53 4.92 4.79
N GLY A 17 1.14 4.19 5.82
CA GLY A 17 0.14 3.14 5.71
C GLY A 17 -1.10 3.65 4.98
N THR A 18 -1.54 2.90 3.98
CA THR A 18 -2.58 3.32 3.03
C THR A 18 -3.65 2.24 2.98
N THR A 19 -4.90 2.65 3.15
CA THR A 19 -6.07 1.78 2.98
C THR A 19 -6.88 2.27 1.79
N SER A 20 -7.96 1.54 1.47
CA SER A 20 -8.89 1.98 0.42
C SER A 20 -10.03 2.85 0.95
N ALA A 21 -9.86 3.45 2.14
CA ALA A 21 -10.87 4.33 2.71
C ALA A 21 -11.11 5.53 1.80
N GLU A 22 -12.39 5.88 1.64
CA GLU A 22 -12.81 7.02 0.85
C GLU A 22 -12.99 8.25 1.74
N PRO A 23 -12.94 9.48 1.17
CA PRO A 23 -13.10 10.68 1.98
C PRO A 23 -14.42 10.74 2.76
N ASP A 24 -15.48 10.06 2.29
CA ASP A 24 -16.77 10.01 2.96
C ASP A 24 -16.83 8.96 4.08
N GLY A 25 -15.74 8.22 4.32
CA GLY A 25 -15.67 7.18 5.34
C GLY A 25 -16.01 5.79 4.84
N GLY A 26 -16.45 5.64 3.57
CA GLY A 26 -16.68 4.33 2.98
C GLY A 26 -15.38 3.62 2.65
N ILE A 27 -15.48 2.32 2.39
CA ILE A 27 -14.33 1.50 2.01
C ILE A 27 -14.51 1.08 0.56
N PHE A 28 -13.62 1.58 -0.31
CA PHE A 28 -13.63 1.18 -1.72
C PHE A 28 -13.37 -0.33 -1.82
N GLY A 29 -14.17 -1.01 -2.66
CA GLY A 29 -14.01 -2.44 -2.88
C GLY A 29 -14.84 -3.31 -1.94
N GLY A 30 -15.44 -2.76 -0.89
CA GLY A 30 -16.25 -3.52 0.05
C GLY A 30 -15.47 -4.70 0.63
N ASP A 31 -16.02 -5.91 0.56
CA ASP A 31 -15.38 -7.12 1.08
C ASP A 31 -14.48 -7.81 0.05
N ASP A 32 -14.01 -7.10 -0.96
CA ASP A 32 -13.10 -7.64 -1.97
C ASP A 32 -11.67 -7.20 -1.66
N GLY A 33 -10.85 -8.14 -1.18
CA GLY A 33 -9.47 -7.85 -0.80
C GLY A 33 -8.59 -7.45 -1.97
N TYR A 34 -8.84 -8.03 -3.15
CA TYR A 34 -8.10 -7.65 -4.36
C TYR A 34 -8.36 -6.19 -4.74
N LEU A 35 -9.63 -5.78 -4.75
CA LEU A 35 -9.99 -4.39 -5.08
C LEU A 35 -9.46 -3.40 -4.04
N GLN A 36 -9.52 -3.76 -2.74
CA GLN A 36 -8.95 -2.91 -1.70
C GLN A 36 -7.44 -2.72 -1.89
N ALA A 37 -6.72 -3.81 -2.12
CA ALA A 37 -5.27 -3.75 -2.33
C ALA A 37 -4.92 -2.95 -3.59
N LYS A 38 -5.64 -3.17 -4.68
CA LYS A 38 -5.43 -2.44 -5.92
C LYS A 38 -5.61 -0.94 -5.72
N ARG A 39 -6.64 -0.53 -4.98
CA ARG A 39 -6.87 0.88 -4.67
C ARG A 39 -5.75 1.45 -3.81
N CYS A 40 -5.25 0.69 -2.83
CA CYS A 40 -4.09 1.11 -2.03
C CYS A 40 -2.91 1.44 -2.94
N PHE A 41 -2.60 0.59 -3.91
CA PHE A 41 -1.48 0.82 -4.82
C PHE A 41 -1.70 2.02 -5.72
N GLU A 42 -2.92 2.31 -6.15
CA GLU A 42 -3.22 3.52 -6.92
C GLU A 42 -2.91 4.78 -6.10
N ILE A 43 -3.33 4.80 -4.83
CA ILE A 43 -3.07 5.92 -3.92
C ILE A 43 -1.57 6.07 -3.65
N ILE A 44 -0.89 4.94 -3.42
CA ILE A 44 0.56 4.92 -3.20
C ILE A 44 1.30 5.45 -4.42
N GLU A 45 0.91 5.05 -5.61
CA GLU A 45 1.53 5.53 -6.85
C GLU A 45 1.40 7.05 -6.99
N GLN A 46 0.23 7.59 -6.70
CA GLN A 46 0.03 9.04 -6.71
C GLN A 46 0.95 9.75 -5.70
N ALA A 47 1.05 9.20 -4.48
CA ALA A 47 1.92 9.78 -3.46
C ALA A 47 3.38 9.75 -3.89
N LEU A 48 3.83 8.66 -4.51
CA LEU A 48 5.18 8.55 -5.04
C LEU A 48 5.44 9.59 -6.13
N HIS A 49 4.50 9.75 -7.08
CA HIS A 49 4.64 10.74 -8.15
C HIS A 49 4.76 12.15 -7.61
N GLN A 50 3.97 12.49 -6.59
CA GLN A 50 4.06 13.81 -5.96
C GLN A 50 5.40 14.04 -5.27
N ALA A 51 6.07 12.98 -4.86
CA ALA A 51 7.39 13.03 -4.23
C ALA A 51 8.53 12.90 -5.26
N GLY A 52 8.21 12.85 -6.54
CA GLY A 52 9.22 12.73 -7.60
C GLY A 52 9.74 11.31 -7.80
N ALA A 53 8.98 10.30 -7.39
CA ALA A 53 9.34 8.90 -7.52
C ALA A 53 8.27 8.16 -8.33
N GLY A 54 8.45 6.87 -8.52
CA GLY A 54 7.48 6.00 -9.16
C GLY A 54 7.53 4.60 -8.59
N MET A 55 6.62 3.75 -9.02
CA MET A 55 6.55 2.36 -8.52
C MET A 55 7.87 1.61 -8.76
N ARG A 56 8.57 1.91 -9.85
CA ARG A 56 9.87 1.27 -10.16
C ARG A 56 10.93 1.52 -9.09
N HIS A 57 10.76 2.56 -8.27
CA HIS A 57 11.70 2.90 -7.20
C HIS A 57 11.37 2.19 -5.88
N VAL A 58 10.26 1.47 -5.79
CA VAL A 58 9.86 0.79 -4.55
C VAL A 58 10.82 -0.34 -4.26
N VAL A 59 11.40 -0.33 -3.05
CA VAL A 59 12.34 -1.35 -2.58
C VAL A 59 11.75 -2.24 -1.51
N ARG A 60 10.66 -1.81 -0.86
CA ARG A 60 10.02 -2.58 0.20
C ARG A 60 8.52 -2.30 0.25
N THR A 61 7.74 -3.37 0.43
CA THR A 61 6.32 -3.27 0.73
C THR A 61 6.04 -4.01 2.05
N ARG A 62 5.15 -3.44 2.87
CA ARG A 62 4.62 -4.11 4.06
C ARG A 62 3.11 -4.09 3.98
N MET A 63 2.51 -5.27 4.06
CA MET A 63 1.07 -5.45 3.94
C MET A 63 0.54 -5.99 5.27
N PHE A 64 -0.36 -5.21 5.88
CA PHE A 64 -1.01 -5.57 7.13
C PHE A 64 -2.44 -5.96 6.81
N VAL A 65 -2.81 -7.21 7.09
CA VAL A 65 -4.13 -7.75 6.70
C VAL A 65 -4.89 -8.24 7.92
N THR A 66 -6.21 -8.18 7.86
CA THR A 66 -7.05 -8.60 8.98
C THR A 66 -7.37 -10.10 8.94
N ASP A 67 -7.18 -10.76 7.80
CA ASP A 67 -7.38 -12.20 7.66
C ASP A 67 -6.35 -12.76 6.66
N ILE A 68 -5.28 -13.37 7.21
CA ILE A 68 -4.19 -13.90 6.39
C ILE A 68 -4.62 -15.06 5.49
N ARG A 69 -5.75 -15.71 5.78
CA ARG A 69 -6.26 -16.77 4.92
C ARG A 69 -6.64 -16.26 3.54
N ARG A 70 -6.84 -14.93 3.39
CA ARG A 70 -7.19 -14.28 2.13
C ARG A 70 -5.96 -13.77 1.38
N TRP A 71 -4.77 -14.24 1.72
CA TRP A 71 -3.50 -13.73 1.19
C TRP A 71 -3.44 -13.73 -0.35
N GLU A 72 -4.13 -14.67 -1.01
CA GLU A 72 -4.10 -14.76 -2.47
C GLU A 72 -4.73 -13.54 -3.14
N GLU A 73 -5.78 -12.96 -2.55
CA GLU A 73 -6.42 -11.75 -3.09
C GLU A 73 -5.42 -10.59 -3.09
N PHE A 74 -4.71 -10.39 -2.00
CA PHE A 74 -3.75 -9.30 -1.85
C PHE A 74 -2.51 -9.54 -2.71
N SER A 75 -2.05 -10.79 -2.77
CA SER A 75 -0.88 -11.16 -3.57
C SER A 75 -1.12 -10.98 -5.06
N LYS A 76 -2.34 -11.21 -5.53
CA LYS A 76 -2.69 -10.97 -6.93
C LYS A 76 -2.49 -9.50 -7.29
N ALA A 77 -2.99 -8.59 -6.47
CA ALA A 77 -2.84 -7.16 -6.71
C ALA A 77 -1.36 -6.74 -6.65
N HIS A 78 -0.61 -7.24 -5.67
CA HIS A 78 0.81 -6.97 -5.51
C HIS A 78 1.60 -7.47 -6.73
N GLY A 79 1.31 -8.68 -7.20
CA GLY A 79 1.99 -9.26 -8.36
C GLY A 79 1.73 -8.48 -9.64
N GLU A 80 0.52 -7.95 -9.83
CA GLU A 80 0.21 -7.14 -11.01
C GLU A 80 1.04 -5.87 -11.08
N VAL A 81 1.33 -5.26 -9.92
CA VAL A 81 2.12 -4.02 -9.85
C VAL A 81 3.61 -4.30 -9.89
N PHE A 82 4.07 -5.32 -9.16
CA PHE A 82 5.49 -5.49 -8.85
C PHE A 82 6.15 -6.70 -9.51
N ARG A 83 5.49 -7.33 -10.47
CA ARG A 83 6.00 -8.54 -11.14
C ARG A 83 7.45 -8.38 -11.61
N ASP A 84 7.78 -7.23 -12.19
CA ASP A 84 9.09 -6.98 -12.76
C ASP A 84 10.00 -6.16 -11.82
N ILE A 85 9.44 -5.57 -10.77
CA ILE A 85 10.17 -4.74 -9.82
C ILE A 85 10.73 -5.57 -8.67
N LYS A 86 9.91 -6.47 -8.13
CA LYS A 86 10.28 -7.45 -7.10
C LYS A 86 10.87 -6.83 -5.84
N PRO A 87 10.15 -5.91 -5.19
CA PRO A 87 10.64 -5.35 -3.93
C PRO A 87 10.68 -6.42 -2.83
N ALA A 88 11.44 -6.14 -1.77
CA ALA A 88 11.32 -6.93 -0.56
C ALA A 88 9.90 -6.75 -0.02
N ALA A 89 9.20 -7.84 0.28
CA ALA A 89 7.79 -7.79 0.64
C ALA A 89 7.51 -8.62 1.89
N THR A 90 6.61 -8.10 2.73
CA THR A 90 6.16 -8.78 3.94
C THR A 90 4.65 -8.63 4.06
N MET A 91 3.97 -9.71 4.42
CA MET A 91 2.54 -9.70 4.72
C MET A 91 2.32 -10.33 6.08
N VAL A 92 1.62 -9.65 6.97
CA VAL A 92 1.32 -10.15 8.32
C VAL A 92 -0.14 -9.88 8.65
N GLN A 93 -0.72 -10.77 9.46
CA GLN A 93 -2.06 -10.53 10.00
C GLN A 93 -1.95 -9.65 11.24
N VAL A 94 -2.83 -8.68 11.33
CA VAL A 94 -2.96 -7.79 12.50
C VAL A 94 -4.32 -8.00 13.15
N SER A 95 -4.44 -7.62 14.43
CA SER A 95 -5.69 -7.78 15.17
C SER A 95 -6.82 -6.93 14.61
N ALA A 96 -6.52 -5.71 14.13
CA ALA A 96 -7.51 -4.80 13.58
C ALA A 96 -6.81 -3.67 12.84
N LEU A 97 -7.52 -3.05 11.93
CA LEU A 97 -7.15 -1.77 11.33
C LEU A 97 -8.06 -0.68 11.90
N MET A 98 -7.92 0.56 11.42
CA MET A 98 -8.59 1.70 12.08
C MET A 98 -10.12 1.66 11.99
N ALA A 99 -10.68 1.01 10.96
CA ALA A 99 -12.13 0.98 10.81
C ALA A 99 -12.60 -0.42 10.38
N PRO A 100 -13.84 -0.78 10.74
CA PRO A 100 -14.43 -2.03 10.26
C PRO A 100 -14.49 -2.04 8.72
N GLY A 101 -14.28 -3.21 8.13
CA GLY A 101 -14.31 -3.34 6.68
C GLY A 101 -12.98 -3.12 6.01
N MET A 102 -12.01 -2.53 6.67
CA MET A 102 -10.64 -2.45 6.16
C MET A 102 -10.02 -3.85 6.23
N LEU A 103 -9.67 -4.40 5.07
CA LEU A 103 -9.06 -5.74 4.97
C LEU A 103 -7.54 -5.67 4.89
N ILE A 104 -7.00 -4.56 4.40
CA ILE A 104 -5.57 -4.41 4.17
C ILE A 104 -5.14 -2.95 4.31
N GLU A 105 -3.93 -2.78 4.84
CA GLU A 105 -3.21 -1.51 4.86
C GLU A 105 -1.81 -1.78 4.34
N ILE A 106 -1.30 -0.89 3.47
CA ILE A 106 -0.01 -1.08 2.81
C ILE A 106 0.85 0.16 2.98
N GLU A 107 2.12 -0.05 3.34
CA GLU A 107 3.12 1.01 3.30
C GLU A 107 4.27 0.59 2.40
N VAL A 108 4.96 1.56 1.79
CA VAL A 108 6.11 1.29 0.94
C VAL A 108 7.26 2.23 1.26
N ASP A 109 8.47 1.72 1.02
CA ASP A 109 9.70 2.51 1.00
C ASP A 109 10.24 2.49 -0.42
N ALA A 110 10.70 3.65 -0.92
CA ALA A 110 11.26 3.77 -2.26
C ALA A 110 12.59 4.50 -2.20
N VAL A 111 13.46 4.20 -3.16
CA VAL A 111 14.74 4.90 -3.32
C VAL A 111 14.86 5.32 -4.78
N VAL A 112 15.01 6.62 -5.00
CA VAL A 112 15.18 7.18 -6.35
C VAL A 112 16.66 7.13 -6.68
N ASP A 113 17.03 6.31 -7.65
CA ASP A 113 18.43 6.08 -8.01
C ASP A 113 18.76 6.54 -9.43
N ASP A 114 17.87 7.29 -10.03
CA ASP A 114 18.05 7.86 -11.37
C ASP A 114 17.72 9.38 -11.37
#